data_29902248d885959d7fd24e7caead6413
#
_entry.id   29902248d885959d7fd24e7caead6413
#
_cell.length_a   1.000
_cell.length_b   1.000
_cell.length_c   1.000
_cell.angle_alpha   90.00
_cell.angle_beta   90.00
_cell.angle_gamma   90.00
#
_symmetry.space_group_name_H-M   'P 1'
#
loop_
_entity.id
_entity.type
_entity.pdbx_description
1 polymer ?
#
loop_
_entity_poly.entity_id
_entity_poly.type
_entity_poly.pdbx_seq_one_letter_code
_entity_poly.pdbx_strand_id
1 'polypeptide(L)'
;MKICIISFDYWNYDHHIVKKLQEKGIDASHINMGAYKYKNFGERASNAISKIFLNKNIKHVKRQEYVVNTLKKLGPQDQILVLNPHTLDYQTIKEIKSYTPYLISYLYDNLERFPIEEKLELFNKIYSFEDKDVKKYGFEKITNYNYLSENPIQAEEIENDLFYITSYDKRRIKLLRKLTVRLSALEVRSKIVVVGKQVWKEKLKQLSSSKLFSKYIQLRKTPIYIDEVLDEYKKNKVILDLMRDGQEGLSFRVFEAMAFEKKLITDNPSILNYDFYDPQNILYIANDLELLNESFFDTPYKRIPTELFRKYTLDNWLNKVFGLEQTLNEKKITLYSS
;
A
#
# COMPACT_ATOMS: atom_id res chain seq x y z
N MET A 1 -13.15 -1.19 23.82
CA MET A 1 -12.61 -2.16 22.85
C MET A 1 -11.14 -1.87 22.67
N LYS A 2 -10.31 -2.92 22.73
CA LYS A 2 -8.85 -2.85 22.54
C LYS A 2 -8.47 -3.52 21.23
N ILE A 3 -7.76 -2.81 20.37
CA ILE A 3 -7.30 -3.33 19.06
C ILE A 3 -5.79 -3.16 18.94
N CYS A 4 -5.10 -4.23 18.57
CA CYS A 4 -3.67 -4.17 18.28
C CYS A 4 -3.39 -4.41 16.79
N ILE A 5 -2.60 -3.52 16.19
CA ILE A 5 -2.12 -3.68 14.81
C ILE A 5 -0.69 -4.18 14.86
N ILE A 6 -0.40 -5.27 14.15
CA ILE A 6 0.96 -5.84 14.02
C ILE A 6 1.37 -5.74 12.56
N SER A 7 2.38 -4.93 12.26
CA SER A 7 2.79 -4.70 10.88
C SER A 7 4.26 -4.36 10.74
N PHE A 8 4.75 -4.32 9.52
CA PHE A 8 6.09 -3.84 9.18
C PHE A 8 6.14 -2.34 8.89
N ASP A 9 5.02 -1.78 8.55
CA ASP A 9 4.81 -0.36 8.21
C ASP A 9 5.90 0.23 7.29
N TYR A 10 6.15 -0.44 6.17
CA TYR A 10 7.22 -0.04 5.24
C TYR A 10 7.08 1.36 4.67
N TRP A 11 5.83 1.82 4.51
CA TRP A 11 5.47 3.05 3.82
C TRP A 11 4.73 4.04 4.72
N ASN A 12 4.70 3.76 6.03
CA ASN A 12 4.02 4.60 7.01
C ASN A 12 2.49 4.69 6.77
N TYR A 13 1.88 3.66 6.15
CA TYR A 13 0.42 3.60 5.98
C TYR A 13 -0.29 3.09 7.23
N ASP A 14 0.33 2.17 7.95
CA ASP A 14 -0.33 1.40 9.00
C ASP A 14 -0.56 2.24 10.26
N HIS A 15 0.26 3.27 10.50
CA HIS A 15 0.05 4.20 11.60
C HIS A 15 -1.25 5.01 11.43
N HIS A 16 -1.71 5.26 10.19
CA HIS A 16 -3.00 5.92 9.94
C HIS A 16 -4.17 5.07 10.43
N ILE A 17 -4.08 3.72 10.34
CA ILE A 17 -5.07 2.80 10.91
C ILE A 17 -5.20 3.04 12.40
N VAL A 18 -4.09 3.03 13.12
CA VAL A 18 -4.06 3.22 14.59
C VAL A 18 -4.60 4.59 14.97
N LYS A 19 -4.11 5.64 14.33
CA LYS A 19 -4.57 7.01 14.57
C LYS A 19 -6.09 7.14 14.36
N LYS A 20 -6.60 6.59 13.26
CA LYS A 20 -8.04 6.67 12.95
C LYS A 20 -8.90 5.88 13.95
N LEU A 21 -8.42 4.73 14.41
CA LEU A 21 -9.08 3.99 15.49
C LEU A 21 -9.12 4.79 16.80
N GLN A 22 -8.01 5.44 17.16
CA GLN A 22 -7.94 6.30 18.36
C GLN A 22 -8.86 7.52 18.24
N GLU A 23 -8.97 8.15 17.07
CA GLU A 23 -9.93 9.22 16.79
C GLU A 23 -11.40 8.77 16.99
N LYS A 24 -11.68 7.47 16.78
CA LYS A 24 -12.99 6.85 17.07
C LYS A 24 -13.19 6.46 18.54
N GLY A 25 -12.25 6.79 19.43
CA GLY A 25 -12.31 6.44 20.86
C GLY A 25 -11.99 4.97 21.16
N ILE A 26 -11.32 4.28 20.25
CA ILE A 26 -10.88 2.89 20.43
C ILE A 26 -9.47 2.88 21.02
N ASP A 27 -9.22 2.04 22.04
CA ASP A 27 -7.89 1.81 22.60
C ASP A 27 -7.07 0.99 21.60
N ALA A 28 -6.40 1.71 20.68
CA ALA A 28 -5.64 1.11 19.60
C ALA A 28 -4.14 1.24 19.81
N SER A 29 -3.40 0.16 19.60
CA SER A 29 -1.95 0.08 19.72
C SER A 29 -1.30 -0.45 18.44
N HIS A 30 -0.01 -0.11 18.23
CA HIS A 30 0.77 -0.54 17.07
C HIS A 30 2.04 -1.25 17.48
N ILE A 31 2.23 -2.48 17.05
CA ILE A 31 3.50 -3.21 17.13
C ILE A 31 4.17 -3.13 15.77
N ASN A 32 4.98 -2.09 15.57
CA ASN A 32 5.73 -1.90 14.32
C ASN A 32 7.00 -2.78 14.32
N MET A 33 6.97 -3.88 13.58
CA MET A 33 8.11 -4.80 13.42
C MET A 33 9.30 -4.16 12.72
N GLY A 34 9.08 -3.13 11.91
CA GLY A 34 10.10 -2.35 11.22
C GLY A 34 10.91 -1.46 12.16
N ALA A 35 10.32 -1.04 13.28
CA ALA A 35 10.95 -0.22 14.30
C ALA A 35 12.04 -0.97 15.09
N TYR A 36 12.04 -2.33 15.06
CA TYR A 36 13.07 -3.09 15.72
C TYR A 36 14.46 -2.81 15.11
N LYS A 37 15.33 -2.20 15.91
CA LYS A 37 16.73 -1.91 15.54
C LYS A 37 17.67 -2.75 16.40
N TYR A 38 18.86 -3.05 15.88
CA TYR A 38 19.91 -3.66 16.69
C TYR A 38 20.28 -2.72 17.85
N LYS A 39 20.46 -3.27 19.05
CA LYS A 39 20.85 -2.50 20.24
C LYS A 39 22.27 -1.91 20.10
N ASN A 40 23.16 -2.64 19.41
CA ASN A 40 24.55 -2.23 19.23
C ASN A 40 25.20 -2.86 17.99
N PHE A 41 26.43 -2.46 17.68
CA PHE A 41 27.22 -3.00 16.57
C PHE A 41 27.52 -4.50 16.72
N GLY A 42 27.73 -4.99 17.95
CA GLY A 42 28.00 -6.40 18.23
C GLY A 42 26.83 -7.30 17.82
N GLU A 43 25.56 -6.91 18.08
CA GLU A 43 24.39 -7.65 17.60
C GLU A 43 24.32 -7.71 16.08
N ARG A 44 24.67 -6.61 15.41
CA ARG A 44 24.70 -6.55 13.93
C ARG A 44 25.78 -7.47 13.36
N ALA A 45 26.97 -7.47 13.94
CA ALA A 45 28.08 -8.36 13.56
C ALA A 45 27.74 -9.83 13.82
N SER A 46 27.20 -10.14 15.00
CA SER A 46 26.74 -11.49 15.39
C SER A 46 25.67 -12.02 14.40
N ASN A 47 24.72 -11.20 13.99
CA ASN A 47 23.72 -11.62 12.99
C ASN A 47 24.35 -11.90 11.61
N ALA A 48 25.35 -11.11 11.19
CA ALA A 48 26.06 -11.34 9.94
C ALA A 48 26.83 -12.67 9.97
N ILE A 49 27.52 -12.94 11.06
CA ILE A 49 28.26 -14.20 11.29
C ILE A 49 27.31 -15.40 11.34
N SER A 50 26.20 -15.29 12.10
CA SER A 50 25.20 -16.36 12.20
C SER A 50 24.52 -16.69 10.88
N LYS A 51 24.28 -15.71 10.04
CA LYS A 51 23.75 -15.94 8.69
C LYS A 51 24.71 -16.73 7.82
N ILE A 52 26.01 -16.43 7.90
CA ILE A 52 27.05 -17.05 7.07
C ILE A 52 27.35 -18.48 7.55
N PHE A 53 27.55 -18.65 8.86
CA PHE A 53 28.05 -19.90 9.41
C PHE A 53 26.97 -20.85 9.94
N LEU A 54 25.81 -20.34 10.41
CA LEU A 54 24.76 -21.13 11.05
C LEU A 54 23.44 -21.12 10.27
N ASN A 55 23.38 -20.42 9.17
CA ASN A 55 22.16 -20.19 8.39
C ASN A 55 20.97 -19.64 9.23
N LYS A 56 21.27 -18.98 10.37
CA LYS A 56 20.28 -18.42 11.30
C LYS A 56 20.17 -16.92 11.16
N ASN A 57 18.96 -16.42 10.94
CA ASN A 57 18.68 -14.98 10.91
C ASN A 57 18.30 -14.50 12.33
N ILE A 58 19.28 -14.17 13.15
CA ILE A 58 19.08 -13.68 14.53
C ILE A 58 18.16 -12.45 14.55
N LYS A 59 18.25 -11.57 13.56
CA LYS A 59 17.34 -10.42 13.48
C LYS A 59 15.88 -10.85 13.31
N HIS A 60 15.64 -11.90 12.57
CA HIS A 60 14.30 -12.47 12.41
C HIS A 60 13.78 -12.99 13.75
N VAL A 61 14.56 -13.84 14.44
CA VAL A 61 14.19 -14.38 15.77
C VAL A 61 13.90 -13.26 16.76
N LYS A 62 14.81 -12.30 16.90
CA LYS A 62 14.62 -11.17 17.84
C LYS A 62 13.41 -10.29 17.49
N ARG A 63 13.02 -10.22 16.24
CA ARG A 63 11.80 -9.54 15.84
C ARG A 63 10.55 -10.29 16.27
N GLN A 64 10.55 -11.63 16.16
CA GLN A 64 9.47 -12.46 16.69
C GLN A 64 9.33 -12.25 18.21
N GLU A 65 10.44 -12.33 18.93
CA GLU A 65 10.49 -12.07 20.38
C GLU A 65 10.02 -10.66 20.74
N TYR A 66 10.38 -9.65 19.95
CA TYR A 66 9.92 -8.28 20.14
C TYR A 66 8.40 -8.15 20.04
N VAL A 67 7.78 -8.78 19.03
CA VAL A 67 6.33 -8.79 18.85
C VAL A 67 5.65 -9.42 20.08
N VAL A 68 6.06 -10.62 20.45
CA VAL A 68 5.49 -11.36 21.57
C VAL A 68 5.67 -10.62 22.90
N ASN A 69 6.88 -10.13 23.19
CA ASN A 69 7.17 -9.41 24.42
C ASN A 69 6.42 -8.08 24.52
N THR A 70 6.18 -7.41 23.38
CA THR A 70 5.36 -6.20 23.37
C THR A 70 3.90 -6.53 23.62
N LEU A 71 3.39 -7.58 23.01
CA LEU A 71 2.02 -8.03 23.20
C LEU A 71 1.76 -8.51 24.64
N LYS A 72 2.72 -9.18 25.27
CA LYS A 72 2.68 -9.52 26.71
C LYS A 72 2.48 -8.30 27.61
N LYS A 73 3.12 -7.18 27.28
CA LYS A 73 2.98 -5.92 28.05
C LYS A 73 1.64 -5.25 27.82
N LEU A 74 1.10 -5.34 26.58
CA LEU A 74 -0.22 -4.78 26.24
C LEU A 74 -1.37 -5.60 26.86
N GLY A 75 -1.14 -6.90 27.11
CA GLY A 75 -2.14 -7.83 27.60
C GLY A 75 -3.18 -8.24 26.54
N PRO A 76 -4.30 -8.85 26.96
CA PRO A 76 -5.35 -9.31 26.05
C PRO A 76 -5.96 -8.17 25.22
N GLN A 77 -6.25 -8.47 23.96
CA GLN A 77 -6.87 -7.56 23.00
C GLN A 77 -8.21 -8.15 22.53
N ASP A 78 -9.19 -7.29 22.28
CA ASP A 78 -10.46 -7.75 21.69
C ASP A 78 -10.26 -8.22 20.25
N GLN A 79 -9.43 -7.51 19.49
CA GLN A 79 -9.07 -7.89 18.13
C GLN A 79 -7.58 -7.61 17.85
N ILE A 80 -6.94 -8.46 17.05
CA ILE A 80 -5.58 -8.21 16.54
C ILE A 80 -5.61 -8.31 15.02
N LEU A 81 -5.05 -7.29 14.33
CA LEU A 81 -4.87 -7.28 12.90
C LEU A 81 -3.39 -7.44 12.55
N VAL A 82 -3.07 -8.45 11.75
CA VAL A 82 -1.71 -8.70 11.23
C VAL A 82 -1.67 -8.35 9.74
N LEU A 83 -0.83 -7.39 9.35
CA LEU A 83 -0.75 -6.88 7.97
C LEU A 83 0.37 -7.51 7.12
N ASN A 84 1.36 -8.13 7.76
CA ASN A 84 2.46 -8.78 7.03
C ASN A 84 2.73 -10.19 7.59
N PRO A 85 1.75 -11.11 7.55
CA PRO A 85 1.85 -12.42 8.20
C PRO A 85 2.99 -13.29 7.68
N HIS A 86 3.45 -13.09 6.44
CA HIS A 86 4.61 -13.77 5.87
C HIS A 86 5.94 -13.49 6.61
N THR A 87 6.00 -12.41 7.39
CA THR A 87 7.19 -12.03 8.17
C THR A 87 7.22 -12.65 9.56
N LEU A 88 6.15 -13.33 9.95
CA LEU A 88 6.01 -13.99 11.24
C LEU A 88 6.01 -15.51 11.08
N ASP A 89 6.66 -16.21 12.01
CA ASP A 89 6.68 -17.66 12.05
C ASP A 89 5.34 -18.22 12.53
N TYR A 90 5.02 -19.46 12.16
CA TYR A 90 3.79 -20.15 12.59
C TYR A 90 3.61 -20.10 14.11
N GLN A 91 4.65 -20.41 14.88
CA GLN A 91 4.59 -20.40 16.34
C GLN A 91 4.34 -19.02 16.92
N THR A 92 4.91 -17.99 16.30
CA THR A 92 4.67 -16.60 16.71
C THR A 92 3.22 -16.18 16.47
N ILE A 93 2.62 -16.52 15.32
CA ILE A 93 1.20 -16.25 15.05
C ILE A 93 0.31 -17.05 16.01
N LYS A 94 0.64 -18.29 16.30
CA LYS A 94 -0.07 -19.10 17.29
C LYS A 94 -0.01 -18.49 18.70
N GLU A 95 1.13 -17.92 19.08
CA GLU A 95 1.25 -17.20 20.36
C GLU A 95 0.46 -15.89 20.33
N ILE A 96 0.49 -15.12 19.25
CA ILE A 96 -0.34 -13.90 19.06
C ILE A 96 -1.83 -14.24 19.23
N LYS A 97 -2.29 -15.37 18.66
CA LYS A 97 -3.68 -15.81 18.75
C LYS A 97 -4.14 -16.04 20.20
N SER A 98 -3.24 -16.39 21.13
CA SER A 98 -3.59 -16.56 22.54
C SER A 98 -3.93 -15.25 23.27
N TYR A 99 -3.65 -14.09 22.66
CA TYR A 99 -3.95 -12.78 23.23
C TYR A 99 -5.24 -12.17 22.71
N THR A 100 -5.95 -12.84 21.78
CA THR A 100 -7.18 -12.32 21.21
C THR A 100 -8.16 -13.43 20.86
N PRO A 101 -9.47 -13.24 21.09
CA PRO A 101 -10.49 -14.13 20.53
C PRO A 101 -10.65 -13.95 19.01
N TYR A 102 -10.18 -12.84 18.44
CA TYR A 102 -10.41 -12.53 17.03
C TYR A 102 -9.15 -12.02 16.32
N LEU A 103 -8.43 -12.95 15.68
CA LEU A 103 -7.22 -12.68 14.93
C LEU A 103 -7.55 -12.50 13.44
N ILE A 104 -7.23 -11.32 12.91
CA ILE A 104 -7.52 -10.90 11.54
C ILE A 104 -6.21 -10.73 10.76
N SER A 105 -6.23 -11.01 9.45
CA SER A 105 -5.17 -10.58 8.55
C SER A 105 -5.75 -9.78 7.38
N TYR A 106 -4.99 -8.78 6.92
CA TYR A 106 -5.17 -8.14 5.63
C TYR A 106 -3.89 -8.26 4.83
N LEU A 107 -3.98 -8.77 3.62
CA LEU A 107 -2.85 -9.07 2.77
C LEU A 107 -2.59 -7.89 1.81
N TYR A 108 -1.42 -7.27 1.93
CA TYR A 108 -0.98 -6.18 1.03
C TYR A 108 -0.40 -6.67 -0.31
N ASP A 109 -0.34 -7.99 -0.50
CA ASP A 109 0.19 -8.61 -1.72
C ASP A 109 -0.39 -10.04 -1.84
N ASN A 110 -0.29 -10.65 -3.01
CA ASN A 110 -0.79 -12.00 -3.23
C ASN A 110 0.06 -13.10 -2.56
N LEU A 111 -0.54 -14.29 -2.37
CA LEU A 111 0.12 -15.43 -1.75
C LEU A 111 1.20 -16.06 -2.63
N GLU A 112 1.13 -15.91 -3.94
CA GLU A 112 2.20 -16.37 -4.86
C GLU A 112 3.52 -15.66 -4.53
N ARG A 113 3.46 -14.39 -4.16
CA ARG A 113 4.63 -13.59 -3.80
C ARG A 113 5.05 -13.76 -2.34
N PHE A 114 4.09 -13.83 -1.44
CA PHE A 114 4.29 -13.94 0.00
C PHE A 114 3.46 -15.10 0.58
N PRO A 115 3.91 -16.34 0.39
CA PRO A 115 3.18 -17.53 0.81
C PRO A 115 3.00 -17.57 2.34
N ILE A 116 1.77 -17.90 2.76
CA ILE A 116 1.38 -18.08 4.16
C ILE A 116 0.39 -19.24 4.34
N GLU A 117 0.29 -20.12 3.35
CA GLU A 117 -0.73 -21.17 3.31
C GLU A 117 -0.77 -22.01 4.59
N GLU A 118 0.40 -22.31 5.16
CA GLU A 118 0.53 -23.06 6.40
C GLU A 118 0.02 -22.32 7.66
N LYS A 119 -0.31 -21.04 7.54
CA LYS A 119 -0.74 -20.17 8.65
C LYS A 119 -2.20 -19.76 8.56
N LEU A 120 -2.90 -20.08 7.46
CA LEU A 120 -4.26 -19.59 7.20
C LEU A 120 -5.25 -20.00 8.30
N GLU A 121 -5.14 -21.23 8.82
CA GLU A 121 -6.01 -21.78 9.88
C GLU A 121 -5.94 -21.03 11.21
N LEU A 122 -4.85 -20.26 11.43
CA LEU A 122 -4.66 -19.51 12.67
C LEU A 122 -5.52 -18.25 12.72
N PHE A 123 -5.95 -17.74 11.57
CA PHE A 123 -6.75 -16.53 11.48
C PHE A 123 -8.24 -16.83 11.54
N ASN A 124 -8.99 -15.98 12.24
CA ASN A 124 -10.45 -16.03 12.24
C ASN A 124 -11.01 -15.43 10.94
N LYS A 125 -10.30 -14.45 10.38
CA LYS A 125 -10.68 -13.79 9.13
C LYS A 125 -9.46 -13.31 8.37
N ILE A 126 -9.50 -13.48 7.06
CA ILE A 126 -8.45 -12.98 6.16
C ILE A 126 -9.12 -12.15 5.07
N TYR A 127 -8.60 -10.96 4.88
CA TYR A 127 -8.99 -10.04 3.82
C TYR A 127 -7.91 -9.97 2.75
N SER A 128 -8.32 -9.90 1.51
CA SER A 128 -7.42 -9.65 0.37
C SER A 128 -8.09 -8.76 -0.67
N PHE A 129 -7.28 -7.99 -1.38
CA PHE A 129 -7.72 -7.22 -2.55
C PHE A 129 -7.41 -7.95 -3.87
N GLU A 130 -6.75 -9.11 -3.82
CA GLU A 130 -6.37 -9.92 -4.97
C GLU A 130 -7.46 -10.95 -5.28
N ASP A 131 -8.11 -10.85 -6.43
CA ASP A 131 -9.25 -11.70 -6.81
C ASP A 131 -8.90 -13.20 -6.88
N LYS A 132 -7.67 -13.53 -7.32
CA LYS A 132 -7.20 -14.93 -7.36
C LYS A 132 -7.16 -15.57 -5.98
N ASP A 133 -6.61 -14.84 -5.00
CA ASP A 133 -6.49 -15.33 -3.63
C ASP A 133 -7.87 -15.45 -2.98
N VAL A 134 -8.73 -14.45 -3.19
CA VAL A 134 -10.13 -14.48 -2.71
C VAL A 134 -10.86 -15.72 -3.23
N LYS A 135 -10.78 -16.00 -4.54
CA LYS A 135 -11.44 -17.14 -5.15
C LYS A 135 -10.84 -18.49 -4.73
N LYS A 136 -9.50 -18.55 -4.63
CA LYS A 136 -8.78 -19.80 -4.33
C LYS A 136 -8.91 -20.23 -2.87
N TYR A 137 -8.86 -19.27 -1.94
CA TYR A 137 -8.78 -19.55 -0.51
C TYR A 137 -10.05 -19.16 0.27
N GLY A 138 -11.04 -18.55 -0.39
CA GLY A 138 -12.28 -18.11 0.25
C GLY A 138 -12.10 -16.90 1.16
N PHE A 139 -11.13 -16.03 0.88
CA PHE A 139 -10.91 -14.82 1.66
C PHE A 139 -12.04 -13.79 1.45
N GLU A 140 -12.22 -12.91 2.42
CA GLU A 140 -13.10 -11.76 2.27
C GLU A 140 -12.46 -10.72 1.34
N LYS A 141 -13.19 -10.31 0.29
CA LYS A 141 -12.69 -9.28 -0.61
C LYS A 141 -12.87 -7.89 0.01
N ILE A 142 -11.77 -7.15 0.09
CA ILE A 142 -11.77 -5.73 0.44
C ILE A 142 -10.67 -5.01 -0.37
N THR A 143 -10.90 -3.77 -0.78
CA THR A 143 -9.90 -2.99 -1.52
C THR A 143 -8.88 -2.35 -0.60
N ASN A 144 -7.79 -1.82 -1.16
CA ASN A 144 -7.03 -0.78 -0.50
C ASN A 144 -7.93 0.46 -0.30
N TYR A 145 -7.45 1.44 0.43
CA TYR A 145 -8.25 2.55 0.93
C TYR A 145 -7.51 3.89 0.82
N ASN A 146 -8.28 4.97 0.80
CA ASN A 146 -7.78 6.31 0.99
C ASN A 146 -7.60 6.59 2.50
N TYR A 147 -6.36 6.82 2.93
CA TYR A 147 -6.00 7.15 4.32
C TYR A 147 -5.86 8.65 4.56
N LEU A 148 -5.97 9.46 3.51
CA LEU A 148 -5.87 10.92 3.58
C LEU A 148 -7.19 11.53 4.06
N SER A 149 -7.13 12.68 4.69
CA SER A 149 -8.33 13.38 5.16
C SER A 149 -9.21 13.84 3.98
N GLU A 150 -10.54 13.91 4.22
CA GLU A 150 -11.54 14.31 3.23
C GLU A 150 -11.44 15.79 2.79
N ASN A 151 -10.63 16.61 3.47
CA ASN A 151 -10.45 18.01 3.09
C ASN A 151 -9.64 18.09 1.81
N PRO A 152 -10.16 18.77 0.77
CA PRO A 152 -9.41 19.01 -0.44
C PRO A 152 -8.13 19.76 -0.08
N ILE A 153 -7.01 19.14 -0.33
CA ILE A 153 -5.71 19.79 -0.18
C ILE A 153 -5.69 20.90 -1.23
N GLN A 154 -5.43 22.13 -0.79
CA GLN A 154 -5.33 23.26 -1.71
C GLN A 154 -4.35 22.91 -2.83
N ALA A 155 -4.82 23.07 -4.07
CA ALA A 155 -3.98 22.82 -5.23
C ALA A 155 -2.82 23.82 -5.21
N GLU A 156 -1.61 23.29 -5.24
CA GLU A 156 -0.41 24.08 -5.52
C GLU A 156 -0.32 24.41 -7.01
N GLU A 157 0.59 25.29 -7.37
CA GLU A 157 0.88 25.59 -8.78
C GLU A 157 1.32 24.31 -9.50
N ILE A 158 0.70 24.02 -10.65
CA ILE A 158 0.98 22.80 -11.41
C ILE A 158 2.33 22.92 -12.11
N GLU A 159 3.30 22.14 -11.66
CA GLU A 159 4.65 22.10 -12.22
C GLU A 159 4.75 21.14 -13.42
N ASN A 160 4.06 19.99 -13.39
CA ASN A 160 4.10 18.99 -14.46
C ASN A 160 2.70 18.46 -14.79
N ASP A 161 2.59 17.85 -15.96
CA ASP A 161 1.35 17.25 -16.42
C ASP A 161 1.21 15.80 -15.90
N LEU A 162 2.33 15.08 -15.66
CA LEU A 162 2.32 13.70 -15.20
C LEU A 162 3.40 13.43 -14.14
N PHE A 163 2.99 12.73 -13.08
CA PHE A 163 3.90 12.22 -12.05
C PHE A 163 3.83 10.70 -11.90
N TYR A 164 4.98 10.08 -11.70
CA TYR A 164 5.09 8.68 -11.34
C TYR A 164 6.29 8.40 -10.45
N ILE A 165 6.07 7.63 -9.39
CA ILE A 165 7.14 7.05 -8.60
C ILE A 165 6.95 5.55 -8.45
N THR A 166 8.01 4.77 -8.62
CA THR A 166 7.93 3.32 -8.49
C THR A 166 9.25 2.71 -8.01
N SER A 167 9.16 1.53 -7.40
CA SER A 167 10.32 0.67 -7.22
C SER A 167 10.77 0.08 -8.56
N TYR A 168 12.08 -0.19 -8.68
CA TYR A 168 12.62 -0.85 -9.87
C TYR A 168 11.93 -2.19 -10.12
N ASP A 169 11.37 -2.33 -11.30
CA ASP A 169 10.71 -3.52 -11.82
C ASP A 169 10.96 -3.63 -13.32
N LYS A 170 11.30 -4.83 -13.82
CA LYS A 170 11.69 -5.03 -15.24
C LYS A 170 10.54 -4.75 -16.21
N ARG A 171 9.31 -5.20 -15.87
CA ARG A 171 8.11 -4.97 -16.69
C ARG A 171 7.81 -3.48 -16.79
N ARG A 172 7.80 -2.78 -15.65
CA ARG A 172 7.59 -1.33 -15.60
C ARG A 172 8.65 -0.55 -16.38
N ILE A 173 9.93 -0.89 -16.25
CA ILE A 173 11.01 -0.27 -17.03
C ILE A 173 10.79 -0.46 -18.54
N LYS A 174 10.38 -1.65 -18.97
CA LYS A 174 10.09 -1.91 -20.39
C LYS A 174 8.94 -1.03 -20.90
N LEU A 175 7.87 -0.89 -20.11
CA LEU A 175 6.72 -0.05 -20.44
C LEU A 175 7.09 1.44 -20.41
N LEU A 176 7.85 1.88 -19.40
CA LEU A 176 8.30 3.27 -19.29
C LEU A 176 9.17 3.70 -20.47
N ARG A 177 9.99 2.81 -21.04
CA ARG A 177 10.76 3.11 -22.26
C ARG A 177 9.85 3.44 -23.45
N LYS A 178 8.75 2.71 -23.60
CA LYS A 178 7.76 3.00 -24.67
C LYS A 178 6.99 4.28 -24.35
N LEU A 179 6.57 4.43 -23.08
CA LEU A 179 5.81 5.60 -22.64
C LEU A 179 6.59 6.90 -22.82
N THR A 180 7.91 6.94 -22.57
CA THR A 180 8.71 8.16 -22.77
C THR A 180 8.73 8.64 -24.24
N VAL A 181 8.62 7.73 -25.21
CA VAL A 181 8.48 8.07 -26.62
C VAL A 181 7.15 8.80 -26.86
N ARG A 182 6.06 8.23 -26.35
CA ARG A 182 4.72 8.83 -26.49
C ARG A 182 4.59 10.16 -25.77
N LEU A 183 5.08 10.26 -24.52
CA LEU A 183 5.08 11.52 -23.76
C LEU A 183 5.89 12.63 -24.48
N SER A 184 6.99 12.26 -25.13
CA SER A 184 7.79 13.21 -25.91
C SER A 184 7.07 13.68 -27.15
N ALA A 185 6.33 12.81 -27.84
CA ALA A 185 5.55 13.18 -29.03
C ALA A 185 4.37 14.10 -28.70
N LEU A 186 3.82 14.00 -27.46
CA LEU A 186 2.75 14.81 -26.93
C LEU A 186 3.25 16.03 -26.14
N GLU A 187 4.55 16.28 -26.11
CA GLU A 187 5.20 17.37 -25.33
C GLU A 187 4.79 17.44 -23.84
N VAL A 188 4.37 16.30 -23.27
CA VAL A 188 3.92 16.19 -21.87
C VAL A 188 5.10 16.39 -20.91
N ARG A 189 4.99 17.38 -20.03
CA ARG A 189 5.95 17.59 -18.93
C ARG A 189 5.74 16.51 -17.88
N SER A 190 6.74 15.69 -17.64
CA SER A 190 6.57 14.58 -16.68
C SER A 190 7.75 14.44 -15.74
N LYS A 191 7.43 14.07 -14.49
CA LYS A 191 8.38 13.68 -13.45
C LYS A 191 8.21 12.21 -13.11
N ILE A 192 9.12 11.37 -13.63
CA ILE A 192 9.08 9.92 -13.41
C ILE A 192 10.30 9.51 -12.60
N VAL A 193 10.10 8.88 -11.44
CA VAL A 193 11.15 8.46 -10.52
C VAL A 193 11.14 6.97 -10.32
N VAL A 194 12.26 6.30 -10.61
CA VAL A 194 12.44 4.86 -10.35
C VAL A 194 13.46 4.67 -9.25
N VAL A 195 13.04 4.00 -8.18
CA VAL A 195 13.82 3.83 -6.96
C VAL A 195 14.28 2.38 -6.78
N GLY A 196 15.52 2.17 -6.34
CA GLY A 196 15.97 0.85 -5.92
C GLY A 196 17.46 0.60 -6.11
N LYS A 197 17.94 -0.48 -5.48
CA LYS A 197 19.36 -0.87 -5.55
C LYS A 197 19.81 -1.27 -6.96
N GLN A 198 18.90 -1.80 -7.79
CA GLN A 198 19.23 -2.30 -9.12
C GLN A 198 19.25 -1.22 -10.22
N VAL A 199 18.88 0.03 -9.90
CA VAL A 199 18.89 1.16 -10.87
C VAL A 199 20.27 1.40 -11.52
N TRP A 200 21.36 0.96 -10.88
CA TRP A 200 22.70 1.06 -11.46
C TRP A 200 22.82 0.31 -12.80
N LYS A 201 22.11 -0.82 -12.95
CA LYS A 201 22.09 -1.59 -14.21
C LYS A 201 21.47 -0.77 -15.34
N GLU A 202 20.40 -0.01 -15.02
CA GLU A 202 19.75 0.87 -16.00
C GLU A 202 20.59 2.12 -16.27
N LYS A 203 21.31 2.65 -15.26
CA LYS A 203 22.27 3.74 -15.48
C LYS A 203 23.39 3.35 -16.45
N LEU A 204 23.93 2.14 -16.35
CA LEU A 204 24.91 1.63 -17.30
C LEU A 204 24.34 1.51 -18.72
N LYS A 205 23.09 1.02 -18.85
CA LYS A 205 22.40 0.95 -20.13
C LYS A 205 22.08 2.34 -20.71
N GLN A 206 21.85 3.34 -19.89
CA GLN A 206 21.64 4.73 -20.33
C GLN A 206 22.86 5.32 -21.03
N LEU A 207 24.08 4.88 -20.68
CA LEU A 207 25.31 5.31 -21.34
C LEU A 207 25.36 4.87 -22.82
N SER A 208 24.63 3.81 -23.18
CA SER A 208 24.56 3.24 -24.54
C SER A 208 23.18 3.37 -25.22
N SER A 209 22.18 3.98 -24.57
CA SER A 209 20.79 4.04 -25.05
C SER A 209 20.25 5.47 -25.19
N SER A 210 19.07 5.58 -25.80
CA SER A 210 18.41 6.83 -26.19
C SER A 210 18.44 7.90 -25.07
N LYS A 211 18.89 9.10 -25.41
CA LYS A 211 18.86 10.32 -24.56
C LYS A 211 17.46 10.63 -24.02
N LEU A 212 16.41 10.15 -24.71
CA LEU A 212 15.02 10.37 -24.36
C LEU A 212 14.64 9.74 -23.01
N PHE A 213 15.05 8.48 -22.74
CA PHE A 213 14.77 7.82 -21.47
C PHE A 213 15.37 8.59 -20.29
N SER A 214 16.61 9.08 -20.41
CA SER A 214 17.26 9.85 -19.34
C SER A 214 16.67 11.26 -19.18
N LYS A 215 16.03 11.83 -20.19
CA LYS A 215 15.32 13.10 -20.10
C LYS A 215 14.10 13.01 -19.18
N TYR A 216 13.35 11.89 -19.27
CA TYR A 216 12.06 11.72 -18.58
C TYR A 216 12.16 10.95 -17.27
N ILE A 217 13.17 10.08 -17.09
CA ILE A 217 13.24 9.13 -15.97
C ILE A 217 14.45 9.41 -15.07
N GLN A 218 14.15 9.74 -13.83
CA GLN A 218 15.13 9.89 -12.76
C GLN A 218 15.35 8.55 -12.04
N LEU A 219 16.60 8.09 -11.96
CA LEU A 219 16.99 6.85 -11.29
C LEU A 219 17.60 7.17 -9.93
N ARG A 220 16.95 6.78 -8.83
CA ARG A 220 17.38 7.02 -7.44
C ARG A 220 17.69 5.72 -6.70
N LYS A 221 18.75 5.71 -5.88
CA LYS A 221 19.06 4.58 -4.98
C LYS A 221 18.26 4.64 -3.68
N THR A 222 18.03 5.85 -3.19
CA THR A 222 17.34 6.12 -1.92
C THR A 222 15.84 6.18 -2.13
N PRO A 223 15.03 5.60 -1.24
CA PRO A 223 13.59 5.79 -1.23
C PRO A 223 13.21 7.27 -1.16
N ILE A 224 12.05 7.60 -1.67
CA ILE A 224 11.37 8.87 -1.41
C ILE A 224 10.38 8.58 -0.28
N TYR A 225 10.30 9.48 0.69
CA TYR A 225 9.34 9.38 1.79
C TYR A 225 7.93 9.74 1.31
N ILE A 226 6.92 9.22 2.01
CA ILE A 226 5.53 9.41 1.61
C ILE A 226 5.15 10.89 1.52
N ASP A 227 5.60 11.71 2.45
CA ASP A 227 5.31 13.15 2.45
C ASP A 227 5.81 13.84 1.17
N GLU A 228 7.03 13.51 0.69
CA GLU A 228 7.56 14.01 -0.58
C GLU A 228 6.68 13.55 -1.77
N VAL A 229 6.14 12.33 -1.71
CA VAL A 229 5.25 11.78 -2.77
C VAL A 229 3.92 12.53 -2.79
N LEU A 230 3.36 12.80 -1.60
CA LEU A 230 2.10 13.54 -1.48
C LEU A 230 2.23 15.00 -1.93
N ASP A 231 3.38 15.62 -1.68
CA ASP A 231 3.67 16.96 -2.19
C ASP A 231 3.80 16.98 -3.73
N GLU A 232 4.39 15.95 -4.31
CA GLU A 232 4.40 15.81 -5.77
C GLU A 232 2.98 15.64 -6.34
N TYR A 233 2.07 14.92 -5.65
CA TYR A 233 0.69 14.79 -6.12
C TYR A 233 -0.01 16.14 -6.23
N LYS A 234 0.22 17.07 -5.32
CA LYS A 234 -0.36 18.42 -5.38
C LYS A 234 0.04 19.17 -6.65
N LYS A 235 1.31 19.04 -7.06
CA LYS A 235 1.96 19.80 -8.16
C LYS A 235 1.78 19.19 -9.54
N ASN A 236 1.06 18.10 -9.67
CA ASN A 236 0.90 17.38 -10.93
C ASN A 236 -0.58 17.21 -11.30
N LYS A 237 -0.93 17.20 -12.60
CA LYS A 237 -2.31 17.01 -13.07
C LYS A 237 -2.74 15.55 -13.03
N VAL A 238 -1.84 14.66 -13.44
CA VAL A 238 -2.11 13.23 -13.66
C VAL A 238 -1.12 12.38 -12.91
N ILE A 239 -1.61 11.33 -12.27
CA ILE A 239 -0.80 10.32 -11.60
C ILE A 239 -0.76 9.06 -12.47
N LEU A 240 0.42 8.49 -12.67
CA LEU A 240 0.58 7.21 -13.35
C LEU A 240 0.64 6.08 -12.33
N ASP A 241 -0.12 5.02 -12.58
CA ASP A 241 -0.06 3.78 -11.81
C ASP A 241 0.14 2.57 -12.71
N LEU A 242 1.33 2.00 -12.69
CA LEU A 242 1.66 0.79 -13.45
C LEU A 242 1.66 -0.41 -12.50
N MET A 243 0.88 -1.43 -12.82
CA MET A 243 0.79 -2.64 -12.02
C MET A 243 2.12 -3.41 -12.00
N ARG A 244 2.33 -4.21 -10.97
CA ARG A 244 3.39 -5.22 -10.95
C ARG A 244 2.95 -6.46 -11.71
N ASP A 245 3.92 -7.26 -12.10
CA ASP A 245 3.64 -8.59 -12.63
C ASP A 245 2.92 -9.44 -11.58
N GLY A 246 1.82 -10.09 -11.99
CA GLY A 246 0.98 -10.91 -11.11
C GLY A 246 0.04 -10.15 -10.14
N GLN A 247 0.03 -8.82 -10.12
CA GLN A 247 -0.91 -8.01 -9.32
C GLN A 247 -2.25 -7.86 -10.06
N GLU A 248 -3.36 -8.05 -9.37
CA GLU A 248 -4.71 -7.82 -9.90
C GLU A 248 -5.41 -6.65 -9.20
N GLY A 249 -5.27 -6.54 -7.91
CA GLY A 249 -5.90 -5.48 -7.13
C GLY A 249 -5.29 -4.09 -7.37
N LEU A 250 -6.03 -3.04 -7.00
CA LEU A 250 -5.60 -1.66 -7.16
C LEU A 250 -4.62 -1.24 -6.07
N SER A 251 -3.58 -0.52 -6.46
CA SER A 251 -2.58 0.03 -5.53
C SER A 251 -3.14 1.19 -4.69
N PHE A 252 -2.48 1.54 -3.59
CA PHE A 252 -2.81 2.75 -2.80
C PHE A 252 -2.78 4.02 -3.65
N ARG A 253 -1.93 4.09 -4.66
CA ARG A 253 -1.81 5.26 -5.55
C ARG A 253 -3.11 5.63 -6.25
N VAL A 254 -3.95 4.66 -6.57
CA VAL A 254 -5.28 4.92 -7.15
C VAL A 254 -6.15 5.71 -6.17
N PHE A 255 -6.15 5.32 -4.90
CA PHE A 255 -6.95 5.96 -3.84
C PHE A 255 -6.33 7.30 -3.41
N GLU A 256 -5.01 7.43 -3.47
CA GLU A 256 -4.30 8.70 -3.26
C GLU A 256 -4.61 9.70 -4.38
N ALA A 257 -4.59 9.27 -5.66
CA ALA A 257 -4.99 10.12 -6.78
C ALA A 257 -6.44 10.61 -6.64
N MET A 258 -7.35 9.71 -6.23
CA MET A 258 -8.74 10.05 -5.92
C MET A 258 -8.84 11.11 -4.81
N ALA A 259 -8.05 10.98 -3.73
CA ALA A 259 -8.05 11.92 -2.60
C ALA A 259 -7.57 13.32 -2.99
N PHE A 260 -6.61 13.41 -3.90
CA PHE A 260 -6.07 14.67 -4.42
C PHE A 260 -6.85 15.22 -5.60
N GLU A 261 -7.96 14.59 -6.00
CA GLU A 261 -8.73 14.93 -7.20
C GLU A 261 -7.83 14.99 -8.46
N LYS A 262 -6.87 14.06 -8.56
CA LYS A 262 -5.95 13.93 -9.70
C LYS A 262 -6.42 12.85 -10.66
N LYS A 263 -6.25 13.12 -11.95
CA LYS A 263 -6.52 12.12 -12.98
C LYS A 263 -5.50 10.98 -12.88
N LEU A 264 -5.90 9.80 -13.35
CA LEU A 264 -5.10 8.59 -13.27
C LEU A 264 -4.89 7.98 -14.64
N ILE A 265 -3.66 7.57 -14.93
CA ILE A 265 -3.35 6.67 -16.04
C ILE A 265 -2.92 5.35 -15.44
N THR A 266 -3.54 4.25 -15.87
CA THR A 266 -3.18 2.91 -15.35
C THR A 266 -3.21 1.85 -16.44
N ASP A 267 -2.37 0.81 -16.27
CA ASP A 267 -2.39 -0.40 -17.09
C ASP A 267 -3.07 -1.59 -16.38
N ASN A 268 -3.71 -1.35 -15.23
CA ASN A 268 -4.42 -2.38 -14.46
C ASN A 268 -5.87 -2.51 -14.96
N PRO A 269 -6.25 -3.65 -15.59
CA PRO A 269 -7.61 -3.83 -16.13
C PRO A 269 -8.69 -3.89 -15.05
N SER A 270 -8.33 -4.22 -13.80
CA SER A 270 -9.31 -4.29 -12.71
C SER A 270 -9.98 -2.96 -12.42
N ILE A 271 -9.36 -1.84 -12.84
CA ILE A 271 -9.93 -0.49 -12.67
C ILE A 271 -11.30 -0.36 -13.32
N LEU A 272 -11.54 -1.06 -14.44
CA LEU A 272 -12.79 -1.02 -15.20
C LEU A 272 -13.98 -1.61 -14.44
N ASN A 273 -13.73 -2.39 -13.39
CA ASN A 273 -14.77 -3.05 -12.58
C ASN A 273 -15.18 -2.22 -11.35
N TYR A 274 -14.58 -1.06 -11.16
CA TYR A 274 -14.89 -0.21 -10.00
C TYR A 274 -15.96 0.82 -10.33
N ASP A 275 -16.86 1.05 -9.39
CA ASP A 275 -18.00 1.99 -9.55
C ASP A 275 -17.58 3.47 -9.62
N PHE A 276 -16.32 3.80 -9.27
CA PHE A 276 -15.75 5.13 -9.46
C PHE A 276 -15.02 5.29 -10.79
N TYR A 277 -14.96 4.27 -11.65
CA TYR A 277 -14.35 4.41 -12.96
C TYR A 277 -15.13 5.42 -13.82
N ASP A 278 -14.42 6.45 -14.26
CA ASP A 278 -14.92 7.45 -15.21
C ASP A 278 -13.79 7.73 -16.22
N PRO A 279 -14.00 7.54 -17.52
CA PRO A 279 -12.95 7.73 -18.54
C PRO A 279 -12.46 9.19 -18.63
N GLN A 280 -13.19 10.17 -18.10
CA GLN A 280 -12.69 11.53 -17.98
C GLN A 280 -11.58 11.65 -16.92
N ASN A 281 -11.66 10.87 -15.84
CA ASN A 281 -10.71 10.88 -14.73
C ASN A 281 -9.63 9.81 -14.86
N ILE A 282 -9.96 8.67 -15.47
CA ILE A 282 -9.12 7.46 -15.44
C ILE A 282 -8.93 6.95 -16.86
N LEU A 283 -7.70 6.99 -17.34
CA LEU A 283 -7.32 6.41 -18.62
C LEU A 283 -6.69 5.03 -18.40
N TYR A 284 -7.41 3.99 -18.82
CA TYR A 284 -6.86 2.65 -18.89
C TYR A 284 -6.13 2.44 -20.22
N ILE A 285 -4.81 2.30 -20.15
CA ILE A 285 -3.96 2.23 -21.36
C ILE A 285 -3.74 0.79 -21.86
N ALA A 286 -4.15 -0.24 -21.10
CA ALA A 286 -3.83 -1.64 -21.40
C ALA A 286 -2.35 -1.80 -21.80
N ASN A 287 -2.10 -2.20 -23.09
CA ASN A 287 -0.79 -2.18 -23.72
C ASN A 287 -0.72 -1.20 -24.91
N ASP A 288 -1.77 -0.39 -25.08
CA ASP A 288 -1.91 0.56 -26.18
C ASP A 288 -1.65 2.00 -25.68
N LEU A 289 -0.45 2.50 -25.96
CA LEU A 289 -0.06 3.85 -25.58
C LEU A 289 -0.61 4.92 -26.55
N GLU A 290 -1.22 4.55 -27.68
CA GLU A 290 -1.88 5.49 -28.59
C GLU A 290 -3.17 6.05 -27.98
N LEU A 291 -3.77 5.35 -27.00
CA LEU A 291 -4.89 5.88 -26.20
C LEU A 291 -4.51 7.13 -25.40
N LEU A 292 -3.22 7.31 -25.11
CA LEU A 292 -2.72 8.51 -24.45
C LEU A 292 -2.71 9.67 -25.46
N ASN A 293 -3.49 10.73 -25.21
CA ASN A 293 -3.65 11.89 -26.05
C ASN A 293 -3.66 13.19 -25.23
N GLU A 294 -3.49 14.33 -25.88
CA GLU A 294 -3.43 15.64 -25.23
C GLU A 294 -4.73 15.98 -24.50
N SER A 295 -5.88 15.66 -25.10
CA SER A 295 -7.19 15.99 -24.52
C SER A 295 -7.41 15.39 -23.14
N PHE A 296 -6.79 14.24 -22.84
CA PHE A 296 -6.86 13.67 -21.49
C PHE A 296 -6.17 14.57 -20.46
N PHE A 297 -5.07 15.25 -20.78
CA PHE A 297 -4.37 16.17 -19.87
C PHE A 297 -5.09 17.51 -19.72
N ASP A 298 -5.84 17.94 -20.71
CA ASP A 298 -6.49 19.25 -20.75
C ASP A 298 -7.90 19.26 -20.15
N THR A 299 -8.60 18.12 -20.18
CA THR A 299 -9.92 18.00 -19.53
C THR A 299 -9.79 18.10 -18.01
N PRO A 300 -10.64 18.90 -17.32
CA PRO A 300 -10.61 19.00 -15.87
C PRO A 300 -11.03 17.69 -15.19
N TYR A 301 -10.60 17.50 -13.94
CA TYR A 301 -11.07 16.39 -13.10
C TYR A 301 -12.56 16.54 -12.82
N LYS A 302 -13.31 15.45 -12.98
CA LYS A 302 -14.72 15.38 -12.63
C LYS A 302 -14.84 14.84 -11.21
N ARG A 303 -15.38 15.66 -10.30
CA ARG A 303 -15.48 15.29 -8.89
C ARG A 303 -16.32 14.02 -8.70
N ILE A 304 -15.79 13.08 -7.93
CA ILE A 304 -16.51 11.86 -7.56
C ILE A 304 -17.58 12.20 -6.51
N PRO A 305 -18.82 11.65 -6.64
CA PRO A 305 -19.86 11.85 -5.63
C PRO A 305 -19.38 11.44 -4.23
N THR A 306 -19.70 12.24 -3.23
CA THR A 306 -19.24 12.05 -1.83
C THR A 306 -19.56 10.66 -1.28
N GLU A 307 -20.76 10.14 -1.54
CA GLU A 307 -21.16 8.81 -1.09
C GLU A 307 -20.31 7.69 -1.71
N LEU A 308 -19.93 7.86 -2.99
CA LEU A 308 -19.06 6.93 -3.67
C LEU A 308 -17.62 7.02 -3.14
N PHE A 309 -17.11 8.23 -2.94
CA PHE A 309 -15.80 8.46 -2.35
C PHE A 309 -15.67 7.82 -0.96
N ARG A 310 -16.70 7.97 -0.09
CA ARG A 310 -16.72 7.41 1.26
C ARG A 310 -16.54 5.89 1.30
N LYS A 311 -17.00 5.16 0.28
CA LYS A 311 -16.81 3.69 0.20
C LYS A 311 -15.35 3.28 0.24
N TYR A 312 -14.45 4.15 -0.22
CA TYR A 312 -13.02 3.87 -0.38
C TYR A 312 -12.14 4.57 0.65
N THR A 313 -12.71 5.14 1.70
CA THR A 313 -11.96 5.76 2.79
C THR A 313 -11.47 4.73 3.81
N LEU A 314 -10.41 5.08 4.52
CA LEU A 314 -9.94 4.31 5.67
C LEU A 314 -11.03 4.11 6.72
N ASP A 315 -11.89 5.11 6.92
CA ASP A 315 -13.00 5.03 7.87
C ASP A 315 -13.94 3.86 7.57
N ASN A 316 -14.39 3.77 6.33
CA ASN A 316 -15.24 2.66 5.88
C ASN A 316 -14.50 1.31 5.90
N TRP A 317 -13.21 1.32 5.56
CA TRP A 317 -12.38 0.12 5.62
C TRP A 317 -12.28 -0.42 7.06
N LEU A 318 -12.04 0.45 8.05
CA LEU A 318 -12.01 0.07 9.46
C LEU A 318 -13.35 -0.49 9.95
N ASN A 319 -14.45 0.13 9.54
CA ASN A 319 -15.80 -0.34 9.88
C ASN A 319 -16.01 -1.77 9.39
N LYS A 320 -15.58 -2.09 8.17
CA LYS A 320 -15.70 -3.44 7.60
C LYS A 320 -14.77 -4.46 8.26
N VAL A 321 -13.48 -4.09 8.43
CA VAL A 321 -12.47 -5.03 8.96
C VAL A 321 -12.74 -5.38 10.42
N PHE A 322 -13.12 -4.41 11.23
CA PHE A 322 -13.34 -4.58 12.67
C PHE A 322 -14.79 -4.68 13.09
N GLY A 323 -15.76 -4.57 12.16
CA GLY A 323 -17.20 -4.66 12.47
C GLY A 323 -17.71 -3.49 13.34
N LEU A 324 -17.13 -2.27 13.20
CA LEU A 324 -17.38 -1.17 14.14
C LEU A 324 -18.82 -0.62 14.10
N GLU A 325 -19.50 -0.69 12.96
CA GLU A 325 -20.87 -0.21 12.81
C GLU A 325 -21.87 -1.06 13.59
N GLN A 326 -21.68 -2.37 13.64
CA GLN A 326 -22.52 -3.29 14.42
C GLN A 326 -22.39 -3.04 15.90
N THR A 327 -21.16 -2.84 16.38
CA THR A 327 -20.86 -2.58 17.80
C THR A 327 -21.47 -1.24 18.29
N LEU A 328 -21.54 -0.22 17.45
CA LEU A 328 -22.15 1.07 17.77
C LEU A 328 -23.69 0.98 17.84
N ASN A 329 -24.30 0.19 16.96
CA ASN A 329 -25.74 -0.04 16.96
C ASN A 329 -26.19 -0.87 18.17
N GLU A 330 -25.45 -1.90 18.54
CA GLU A 330 -25.72 -2.70 19.74
C GLU A 330 -25.63 -1.86 21.03
N LYS A 331 -24.61 -1.01 21.15
CA LYS A 331 -24.49 -0.08 22.30
C LYS A 331 -25.61 0.94 22.35
N LYS A 332 -26.10 1.45 21.21
CA LYS A 332 -27.25 2.35 21.17
C LYS A 332 -28.54 1.65 21.64
N ILE A 333 -28.77 0.43 21.17
CA ILE A 333 -29.96 -0.35 21.57
C ILE A 333 -29.95 -0.61 23.08
N THR A 334 -28.81 -0.96 23.66
CA THR A 334 -28.67 -1.20 25.12
C THR A 334 -28.90 0.06 25.95
N LEU A 335 -28.51 1.25 25.44
CA LEU A 335 -28.71 2.52 26.12
C LEU A 335 -30.17 3.03 26.08
N TYR A 336 -30.98 2.57 25.11
CA TYR A 336 -32.39 2.90 24.98
C TYR A 336 -33.30 1.85 25.63
N SER A 337 -32.76 0.72 26.08
CA SER A 337 -33.46 -0.37 26.74
C SER A 337 -33.20 -0.46 28.27
N SER A 338 -32.43 0.44 28.80
CA SER A 338 -32.18 0.67 30.24
C SER A 338 -32.84 1.96 30.71
#